data_8f0e450f2937ff07e58fe3a5900b525e
#
_entry.id   8f0e450f2937ff07e58fe3a5900b525e
#
_cell.length_a   1.000
_cell.length_b   1.000
_cell.length_c   1.000
_cell.angle_alpha   90.00
_cell.angle_beta   90.00
_cell.angle_gamma   90.00
#
_symmetry.space_group_name_H-M   'P 1'
#
loop_
_entity.id
_entity.type
_entity.pdbx_description
1 polymer ?
#
loop_
_entity_poly.entity_id
_entity_poly.type
_entity_poly.pdbx_seq_one_letter_code
_entity_poly.pdbx_strand_id
1 'polypeptide(L)'
;MFNQKIKIMTQTERDMQLVEFQPLTVKNAHRVAMIRKKESTEPPVPFHFRKKHLGMESFVHFSGKPEDEKELRPTDFKDWEVTEFKYPGYLEDLWEAACNAYRWSSFDPDIRGESDIMIYEKEIHDDLKRIPAERHEEYIAAYKQKFAAQLSALARCASPMVTGRSGFNVYKHEKANRTYQNRCEELRRWRDRILKTMERTKEEKLPEEEKQEKAWLSLKRDIESSADTIHELDTGKCRGYNRALFVSSILNKVSTYAGHGEVEIVQKAVEFISEYNTRVKKPIITPRNKFFTLPETAREIREKLNIVKGQENRELAFEGGTLVWNYGKNRLQILFDRIPEDDKRKELKTSGFRWSPKNKAWQRQLTPHALSAAKRVLNLQTLQP
;
A
#
# COMPACT_ATOMS: atom_id res chain seq x y z
N MET A 1 16.87 54.34 -11.67
CA MET A 1 16.51 52.98 -12.08
C MET A 1 16.89 52.00 -10.97
N PHE A 2 15.96 51.65 -10.11
CA PHE A 2 16.19 50.68 -9.02
C PHE A 2 15.86 49.29 -9.57
N ASN A 3 16.89 48.47 -9.82
CA ASN A 3 16.74 47.06 -10.11
C ASN A 3 16.59 46.32 -8.80
N GLN A 4 15.37 46.13 -8.31
CA GLN A 4 15.08 45.16 -7.27
C GLN A 4 15.19 43.76 -7.88
N LYS A 5 16.28 43.06 -7.59
CA LYS A 5 16.37 41.62 -7.81
C LYS A 5 15.34 40.96 -6.91
N ILE A 6 14.27 40.46 -7.49
CA ILE A 6 13.31 39.58 -6.80
C ILE A 6 14.08 38.32 -6.45
N LYS A 7 14.44 38.18 -5.16
CA LYS A 7 15.03 36.95 -4.64
C LYS A 7 13.91 35.89 -4.64
N ILE A 8 14.00 34.92 -5.51
CA ILE A 8 13.09 33.78 -5.49
C ILE A 8 13.45 32.98 -4.24
N MET A 9 12.60 33.06 -3.21
CA MET A 9 12.74 32.28 -1.98
C MET A 9 12.42 30.81 -2.29
N THR A 10 13.17 29.90 -1.71
CA THR A 10 12.89 28.47 -1.78
C THR A 10 11.57 28.16 -1.07
N GLN A 11 10.92 27.06 -1.43
CA GLN A 11 9.66 26.63 -0.80
C GLN A 11 9.84 26.48 0.74
N THR A 12 10.99 25.95 1.16
CA THR A 12 11.36 25.78 2.58
C THR A 12 11.48 27.12 3.32
N GLU A 13 12.03 28.18 2.67
CA GLU A 13 12.11 29.52 3.28
C GLU A 13 10.74 30.19 3.40
N ARG A 14 9.82 29.97 2.44
CA ARG A 14 8.43 30.45 2.53
C ARG A 14 7.66 29.71 3.63
N ASP A 15 7.85 28.39 3.74
CA ASP A 15 7.19 27.56 4.73
C ASP A 15 7.70 27.94 6.15
N MET A 16 8.99 28.23 6.34
CA MET A 16 9.55 28.71 7.60
C MET A 16 9.02 30.12 7.99
N GLN A 17 8.89 31.05 7.05
CA GLN A 17 8.31 32.37 7.36
C GLN A 17 6.83 32.33 7.70
N LEU A 18 6.04 31.42 7.09
CA LEU A 18 4.63 31.22 7.41
C LEU A 18 4.41 30.60 8.78
N VAL A 19 5.37 29.84 9.28
CA VAL A 19 5.31 29.16 10.59
C VAL A 19 5.65 30.10 11.74
N GLU A 20 6.48 31.10 11.54
CA GLU A 20 7.03 31.97 12.60
C GLU A 20 5.98 32.79 13.37
N PHE A 21 4.77 32.96 12.82
CA PHE A 21 3.72 33.80 13.41
C PHE A 21 2.35 33.13 13.57
N GLN A 22 2.29 31.80 13.47
CA GLN A 22 1.00 31.13 13.69
C GLN A 22 0.68 31.01 15.19
N PRO A 23 -0.50 31.44 15.63
CA PRO A 23 -0.92 31.25 17.01
C PRO A 23 -1.13 29.76 17.31
N LEU A 24 -0.77 29.33 18.52
CA LEU A 24 -1.16 28.02 19.01
C LEU A 24 -2.67 27.99 19.20
N THR A 25 -3.34 26.99 18.66
CA THR A 25 -4.80 26.80 18.72
C THR A 25 -5.13 25.32 18.97
N VAL A 26 -6.34 25.04 19.44
CA VAL A 26 -6.81 23.64 19.57
C VAL A 26 -6.76 22.93 18.22
N LYS A 27 -7.11 23.64 17.14
CA LYS A 27 -7.13 23.07 15.78
C LYS A 27 -5.75 22.62 15.26
N ASN A 28 -4.66 23.29 15.67
CA ASN A 28 -3.33 22.95 15.18
C ASN A 28 -2.44 22.23 16.19
N ALA A 29 -2.84 22.17 17.46
CA ALA A 29 -2.03 21.64 18.56
C ALA A 29 -1.47 20.22 18.31
N HIS A 30 -2.25 19.34 17.68
CA HIS A 30 -1.86 17.95 17.45
C HIS A 30 -0.67 17.79 16.47
N ARG A 31 -0.46 18.76 15.60
CA ARG A 31 0.62 18.74 14.59
C ARG A 31 1.82 19.63 14.93
N VAL A 32 1.75 20.35 16.05
CA VAL A 32 2.84 21.22 16.50
C VAL A 32 4.03 20.41 17.05
N ALA A 33 5.25 20.79 16.67
CA ALA A 33 6.49 20.24 17.20
C ALA A 33 7.11 21.12 18.26
N MET A 34 7.18 22.44 18.00
CA MET A 34 7.85 23.41 18.85
C MET A 34 6.98 24.65 19.05
N ILE A 35 6.99 25.20 20.23
CA ILE A 35 6.29 26.44 20.59
C ILE A 35 7.22 27.42 21.28
N ARG A 36 6.88 28.70 21.21
CA ARG A 36 7.56 29.78 21.92
C ARG A 36 6.52 30.68 22.59
N LYS A 37 6.86 31.21 23.77
CA LYS A 37 6.02 32.23 24.40
C LYS A 37 6.09 33.51 23.59
N LYS A 38 4.94 34.15 23.31
CA LYS A 38 4.88 35.43 22.60
C LYS A 38 5.76 36.48 23.29
N GLU A 39 6.42 37.32 22.49
CA GLU A 39 7.29 38.38 22.96
C GLU A 39 8.48 37.92 23.82
N SER A 40 8.77 36.62 23.91
CA SER A 40 9.90 36.07 24.64
C SER A 40 11.11 35.94 23.73
N THR A 41 12.30 36.21 24.29
CA THR A 41 13.60 35.95 23.67
C THR A 41 14.14 34.55 23.98
N GLU A 42 13.38 33.74 24.75
CA GLU A 42 13.76 32.38 25.11
C GLU A 42 13.67 31.45 23.88
N PRO A 43 14.53 30.43 23.82
CA PRO A 43 14.47 29.47 22.71
C PRO A 43 13.16 28.71 22.72
N PRO A 44 12.67 28.25 21.51
CA PRO A 44 11.49 27.43 21.41
C PRO A 44 11.62 26.13 22.22
N VAL A 45 10.51 25.67 22.77
CA VAL A 45 10.44 24.44 23.58
C VAL A 45 9.62 23.36 22.85
N PRO A 46 9.98 22.08 23.01
CA PRO A 46 9.22 20.97 22.45
C PRO A 46 7.79 20.94 22.97
N PHE A 47 6.86 20.60 22.09
CA PHE A 47 5.45 20.55 22.41
C PHE A 47 4.86 19.17 22.08
N HIS A 48 4.14 18.60 23.04
CA HIS A 48 3.46 17.33 22.90
C HIS A 48 1.98 17.47 23.22
N PHE A 49 1.15 17.13 22.25
CA PHE A 49 -0.29 17.08 22.43
C PHE A 49 -0.72 15.69 22.91
N ARG A 50 -1.45 15.64 24.02
CA ARG A 50 -2.09 14.43 24.52
C ARG A 50 -3.57 14.70 24.65
N LYS A 51 -4.40 13.87 23.99
CA LYS A 51 -5.85 13.88 24.19
C LYS A 51 -6.21 12.82 25.23
N LYS A 52 -6.90 13.22 26.30
CA LYS A 52 -7.47 12.24 27.25
C LYS A 52 -8.59 11.44 26.60
N HIS A 53 -8.60 10.15 26.87
CA HIS A 53 -9.68 9.25 26.43
C HIS A 53 -10.99 9.66 27.11
N LEU A 54 -12.14 9.54 26.42
CA LEU A 54 -13.48 9.85 26.92
C LEU A 54 -13.90 11.33 26.97
N GLY A 55 -13.40 12.17 26.08
CA GLY A 55 -14.01 13.48 25.85
C GLY A 55 -13.73 14.54 26.89
N MET A 56 -12.90 14.27 27.88
CA MET A 56 -12.49 15.28 28.84
C MET A 56 -11.12 15.83 28.49
N GLU A 57 -11.03 17.15 28.43
CA GLU A 57 -9.86 18.01 28.32
C GLU A 57 -8.62 17.51 27.59
N SER A 58 -8.27 18.18 26.50
CA SER A 58 -6.99 18.01 25.80
C SER A 58 -5.89 18.62 26.65
N PHE A 59 -5.03 17.79 27.24
CA PHE A 59 -3.83 18.28 27.89
C PHE A 59 -2.73 18.46 26.86
N VAL A 60 -2.03 19.54 27.04
CA VAL A 60 -0.92 19.93 26.18
C VAL A 60 0.30 20.06 27.06
N HIS A 61 1.31 19.24 26.77
CA HIS A 61 2.55 19.25 27.52
C HIS A 61 3.67 19.79 26.66
N PHE A 62 4.53 20.58 27.24
CA PHE A 62 5.84 20.84 26.69
C PHE A 62 6.89 20.23 27.61
N SER A 63 7.92 19.57 27.06
CA SER A 63 8.97 19.00 27.86
C SER A 63 10.34 19.09 27.18
N GLY A 64 11.33 19.44 27.94
CA GLY A 64 12.72 19.18 27.58
C GLY A 64 13.20 17.87 28.22
N LYS A 65 12.93 17.69 29.52
CA LYS A 65 13.13 16.44 30.28
C LYS A 65 11.87 16.11 31.05
N PRO A 66 11.65 14.82 31.43
CA PRO A 66 10.46 14.43 32.22
C PRO A 66 10.22 15.28 33.48
N GLU A 67 11.26 15.82 34.05
CA GLU A 67 11.22 16.65 35.26
C GLU A 67 10.73 18.09 35.00
N ASP A 68 10.78 18.53 33.73
CA ASP A 68 10.43 19.89 33.31
C ASP A 68 9.05 19.95 32.61
N GLU A 69 8.31 18.84 32.59
CA GLU A 69 7.00 18.80 31.95
C GLU A 69 6.01 19.75 32.64
N LYS A 70 5.50 20.71 31.88
CA LYS A 70 4.44 21.63 32.31
C LYS A 70 3.19 21.39 31.51
N GLU A 71 2.06 21.34 32.17
CA GLU A 71 0.77 21.26 31.54
C GLU A 71 0.34 22.64 31.02
N LEU A 72 -0.02 22.70 29.73
CA LEU A 72 -0.53 23.91 29.10
C LEU A 72 -2.01 23.70 28.77
N ARG A 73 -2.90 24.53 29.30
CA ARG A 73 -4.33 24.45 29.04
C ARG A 73 -4.69 25.20 27.76
N PRO A 74 -5.78 24.84 27.07
CA PRO A 74 -6.24 25.57 25.89
C PRO A 74 -6.46 27.07 26.13
N THR A 75 -6.81 27.47 27.37
CA THR A 75 -6.95 28.87 27.79
C THR A 75 -5.65 29.67 27.72
N ASP A 76 -4.51 28.98 27.83
CA ASP A 76 -3.19 29.59 27.89
C ASP A 76 -2.55 29.67 26.49
N PHE A 77 -3.17 29.05 25.47
CA PHE A 77 -2.66 29.04 24.08
C PHE A 77 -2.48 30.44 23.50
N LYS A 78 -3.29 31.40 23.92
CA LYS A 78 -3.20 32.81 23.50
C LYS A 78 -1.82 33.43 23.73
N ASP A 79 -1.06 32.95 24.71
CA ASP A 79 0.24 33.47 25.10
C ASP A 79 1.40 32.76 24.34
N TRP A 80 1.08 31.79 23.48
CA TRP A 80 2.04 30.96 22.77
C TRP A 80 1.88 31.04 21.25
N GLU A 81 3.01 30.93 20.56
CA GLU A 81 3.06 30.84 19.09
C GLU A 81 3.80 29.57 18.65
N VAL A 82 3.43 29.09 17.46
CA VAL A 82 4.04 27.90 16.87
C VAL A 82 5.24 28.32 16.06
N THR A 83 6.39 27.69 16.35
CA THR A 83 7.64 27.90 15.60
C THR A 83 7.93 26.76 14.64
N GLU A 84 7.40 25.56 14.90
CA GLU A 84 7.62 24.40 14.04
C GLU A 84 6.40 23.45 14.08
N PHE A 85 6.01 22.97 12.91
CA PHE A 85 5.03 21.89 12.76
C PHE A 85 5.71 20.56 12.39
N LYS A 86 5.20 19.46 12.92
CA LYS A 86 5.57 18.09 12.53
C LYS A 86 5.18 17.79 11.07
N TYR A 87 4.05 18.34 10.64
CA TYR A 87 3.48 18.22 9.30
C TYR A 87 2.45 19.31 9.03
N PRO A 88 2.17 19.65 7.76
CA PRO A 88 1.14 20.63 7.39
C PRO A 88 -0.27 20.18 7.78
N GLY A 89 -1.20 21.13 7.94
CA GLY A 89 -2.63 20.86 8.15
C GLY A 89 -3.30 20.39 6.86
N TYR A 90 -3.25 19.12 6.59
CA TYR A 90 -3.81 18.56 5.34
C TYR A 90 -5.33 18.65 5.24
N LEU A 91 -6.04 18.61 6.37
CA LEU A 91 -7.51 18.54 6.46
C LEU A 91 -8.11 19.72 7.23
N GLU A 92 -7.35 20.76 7.52
CA GLU A 92 -7.77 21.90 8.33
C GLU A 92 -9.04 22.60 7.78
N ASP A 93 -9.20 22.67 6.47
CA ASP A 93 -10.36 23.17 5.76
C ASP A 93 -11.63 22.30 5.95
N LEU A 94 -11.49 21.07 6.37
CA LEU A 94 -12.59 20.15 6.66
C LEU A 94 -12.96 20.08 8.16
N TRP A 95 -12.32 20.87 9.01
CA TRP A 95 -12.55 20.86 10.45
C TRP A 95 -14.02 21.05 10.83
N GLU A 96 -14.65 22.10 10.32
CA GLU A 96 -16.06 22.39 10.59
C GLU A 96 -16.98 21.30 10.05
N ALA A 97 -16.67 20.78 8.86
CA ALA A 97 -17.42 19.68 8.28
C ALA A 97 -17.33 18.41 9.13
N ALA A 98 -16.16 18.12 9.72
CA ALA A 98 -15.95 16.99 10.60
C ALA A 98 -16.74 17.12 11.90
N CYS A 99 -16.72 18.29 12.55
CA CYS A 99 -17.52 18.56 13.76
C CYS A 99 -19.03 18.44 13.47
N ASN A 100 -19.50 19.09 12.40
CA ASN A 100 -20.90 19.06 11.99
C ASN A 100 -21.40 17.66 11.60
N ALA A 101 -20.52 16.79 11.10
CA ALA A 101 -20.88 15.43 10.71
C ALA A 101 -21.39 14.59 11.90
N TYR A 102 -20.96 14.91 13.11
CA TYR A 102 -21.37 14.21 14.34
C TYR A 102 -22.59 14.81 15.06
N ARG A 103 -23.14 15.93 14.56
CA ARG A 103 -24.19 16.70 15.24
C ARG A 103 -25.41 15.87 15.67
N TRP A 104 -25.81 14.89 14.87
CA TRP A 104 -26.99 14.07 15.13
C TRP A 104 -26.64 12.67 15.70
N SER A 105 -25.36 12.35 15.84
CA SER A 105 -24.91 11.03 16.26
C SER A 105 -24.05 11.04 17.53
N SER A 106 -23.64 12.20 18.04
CA SER A 106 -22.83 12.35 19.26
C SER A 106 -23.33 13.47 20.14
N PHE A 107 -23.13 13.32 21.46
CA PHE A 107 -23.32 14.39 22.43
C PHE A 107 -22.18 15.42 22.39
N ASP A 108 -21.00 14.99 21.95
CA ASP A 108 -19.80 15.84 21.83
C ASP A 108 -19.30 15.82 20.38
N PRO A 109 -20.03 16.48 19.43
CA PRO A 109 -19.70 16.42 18.01
C PRO A 109 -18.34 17.05 17.70
N ASP A 110 -17.96 18.12 18.38
CA ASP A 110 -16.71 18.83 18.16
C ASP A 110 -15.51 17.95 18.53
N ILE A 111 -15.56 17.28 19.68
CA ILE A 111 -14.50 16.36 20.13
C ILE A 111 -14.34 15.18 19.16
N ARG A 112 -15.45 14.68 18.60
CA ARG A 112 -15.43 13.60 17.62
C ARG A 112 -14.83 14.05 16.29
N GLY A 113 -15.30 15.18 15.78
CA GLY A 113 -14.78 15.75 14.53
C GLY A 113 -13.30 16.10 14.61
N GLU A 114 -12.87 16.70 15.71
CA GLU A 114 -11.47 16.96 16.02
C GLU A 114 -10.64 15.68 16.00
N SER A 115 -11.13 14.61 16.67
CA SER A 115 -10.42 13.32 16.68
C SER A 115 -10.25 12.74 15.30
N ASP A 116 -11.25 12.84 14.44
CA ASP A 116 -11.16 12.36 13.07
C ASP A 116 -10.10 13.15 12.29
N ILE A 117 -10.11 14.48 12.34
CA ILE A 117 -9.10 15.31 11.67
C ILE A 117 -7.69 14.88 12.11
N MET A 118 -7.46 14.73 13.42
CA MET A 118 -6.15 14.34 13.94
C MET A 118 -5.70 12.97 13.44
N ILE A 119 -6.58 11.99 13.43
CA ILE A 119 -6.28 10.62 13.01
C ILE A 119 -5.99 10.60 11.51
N TYR A 120 -6.83 11.20 10.70
CA TYR A 120 -6.70 11.17 9.24
C TYR A 120 -5.56 12.06 8.73
N GLU A 121 -5.25 13.20 9.36
CA GLU A 121 -4.04 13.99 9.04
C GLU A 121 -2.75 13.23 9.32
N LYS A 122 -2.69 12.55 10.47
CA LYS A 122 -1.54 11.69 10.79
C LYS A 122 -1.41 10.54 9.77
N GLU A 123 -2.54 9.94 9.38
CA GLU A 123 -2.56 8.89 8.37
C GLU A 123 -2.01 9.39 7.03
N ILE A 124 -2.47 10.57 6.56
CA ILE A 124 -1.91 11.19 5.34
C ILE A 124 -0.41 11.40 5.48
N HIS A 125 0.06 11.99 6.60
CA HIS A 125 1.48 12.24 6.82
C HIS A 125 2.32 10.96 6.76
N ASP A 126 1.85 9.89 7.38
CA ASP A 126 2.55 8.61 7.38
C ASP A 126 2.54 7.95 5.99
N ASP A 127 1.47 8.12 5.22
CA ASP A 127 1.38 7.63 3.84
C ASP A 127 2.33 8.38 2.89
N LEU A 128 2.47 9.69 3.06
CA LEU A 128 3.35 10.51 2.22
C LEU A 128 4.83 10.11 2.34
N LYS A 129 5.25 9.52 3.46
CA LYS A 129 6.60 8.93 3.60
C LYS A 129 6.85 7.76 2.65
N ARG A 130 5.79 7.12 2.17
CA ARG A 130 5.82 5.94 1.28
C ARG A 130 5.56 6.30 -0.18
N ILE A 131 5.05 7.51 -0.43
CA ILE A 131 4.66 8.01 -1.76
C ILE A 131 5.74 8.98 -2.27
N PRO A 132 6.15 8.91 -3.54
CA PRO A 132 7.06 9.88 -4.14
C PRO A 132 6.54 11.31 -4.08
N ALA A 133 7.43 12.29 -3.84
CA ALA A 133 7.07 13.69 -3.61
C ALA A 133 6.24 14.31 -4.75
N GLU A 134 6.55 13.95 -6.00
CA GLU A 134 5.83 14.40 -7.19
C GLU A 134 4.35 13.99 -7.25
N ARG A 135 3.92 13.07 -6.37
CA ARG A 135 2.53 12.59 -6.29
C ARG A 135 1.81 13.01 -5.01
N HIS A 136 2.47 13.77 -4.14
CA HIS A 136 1.88 14.17 -2.86
C HIS A 136 0.62 14.99 -3.04
N GLU A 137 0.63 16.00 -3.90
CA GLU A 137 -0.53 16.88 -4.14
C GLU A 137 -1.73 16.10 -4.69
N GLU A 138 -1.50 15.23 -5.67
CA GLU A 138 -2.55 14.37 -6.23
C GLU A 138 -3.16 13.46 -5.16
N TYR A 139 -2.30 12.87 -4.31
CA TYR A 139 -2.73 11.98 -3.24
C TYR A 139 -3.57 12.72 -2.19
N ILE A 140 -3.07 13.87 -1.71
CA ILE A 140 -3.77 14.70 -0.71
C ILE A 140 -5.14 15.14 -1.24
N ALA A 141 -5.21 15.63 -2.47
CA ALA A 141 -6.46 16.08 -3.07
C ALA A 141 -7.49 14.94 -3.18
N ALA A 142 -7.09 13.77 -3.66
CA ALA A 142 -7.96 12.61 -3.77
C ALA A 142 -8.39 12.08 -2.40
N TYR A 143 -7.49 12.10 -1.41
CA TYR A 143 -7.80 11.71 -0.03
C TYR A 143 -8.85 12.65 0.58
N LYS A 144 -8.64 13.96 0.48
CA LYS A 144 -9.59 15.00 0.94
C LYS A 144 -10.98 14.82 0.35
N GLN A 145 -11.06 14.59 -0.95
CA GLN A 145 -12.34 14.36 -1.64
C GLN A 145 -13.09 13.15 -1.05
N LYS A 146 -12.39 12.05 -0.81
CA LYS A 146 -13.00 10.83 -0.24
C LYS A 146 -13.38 11.00 1.22
N PHE A 147 -12.54 11.67 2.00
CA PHE A 147 -12.83 11.98 3.39
C PHE A 147 -14.03 12.94 3.51
N ALA A 148 -14.12 13.98 2.70
CA ALA A 148 -15.29 14.87 2.63
C ALA A 148 -16.58 14.10 2.28
N ALA A 149 -16.51 13.14 1.35
CA ALA A 149 -17.65 12.27 1.02
C ALA A 149 -18.05 11.37 2.20
N GLN A 150 -17.08 10.88 2.99
CA GLN A 150 -17.33 10.13 4.23
C GLN A 150 -18.02 10.99 5.27
N LEU A 151 -17.53 12.22 5.52
CA LEU A 151 -18.15 13.18 6.46
C LEU A 151 -19.58 13.55 6.02
N SER A 152 -19.81 13.79 4.73
CA SER A 152 -21.13 14.04 4.18
C SER A 152 -22.11 12.87 4.36
N ALA A 153 -21.61 11.63 4.33
CA ALA A 153 -22.42 10.45 4.61
C ALA A 153 -22.71 10.31 6.12
N LEU A 154 -21.72 10.59 6.98
CA LEU A 154 -21.85 10.57 8.44
C LEU A 154 -22.86 11.61 8.94
N ALA A 155 -22.88 12.81 8.36
CA ALA A 155 -23.82 13.88 8.70
C ALA A 155 -25.31 13.48 8.55
N ARG A 156 -25.60 12.41 7.79
CA ARG A 156 -26.94 11.83 7.62
C ARG A 156 -27.25 10.73 8.62
N CYS A 157 -26.28 10.30 9.41
CA CYS A 157 -26.45 9.31 10.45
C CYS A 157 -26.98 10.01 11.72
N ALA A 158 -27.95 9.38 12.38
CA ALA A 158 -28.53 9.90 13.61
C ALA A 158 -28.53 8.81 14.68
N SER A 159 -28.41 9.19 15.94
CA SER A 159 -28.55 8.29 17.07
C SER A 159 -29.86 8.58 17.79
N PRO A 160 -30.71 7.57 18.09
CA PRO A 160 -31.92 7.81 18.86
C PRO A 160 -31.66 8.30 20.30
N MET A 161 -30.43 8.09 20.79
CA MET A 161 -30.01 8.63 22.10
C MET A 161 -29.77 10.14 22.07
N VAL A 162 -29.37 10.68 20.91
CA VAL A 162 -29.11 12.11 20.70
C VAL A 162 -30.40 12.83 20.24
N THR A 163 -31.11 12.22 19.28
CA THR A 163 -32.30 12.83 18.65
C THR A 163 -33.63 12.51 19.35
N GLY A 164 -33.63 11.57 20.29
CA GLY A 164 -34.82 11.03 20.91
C GLY A 164 -35.52 9.95 20.08
N ARG A 165 -36.41 9.19 20.72
CA ARG A 165 -37.12 8.06 20.09
C ARG A 165 -38.31 8.49 19.22
N SER A 166 -38.88 9.66 19.48
CA SER A 166 -40.07 10.14 18.75
C SER A 166 -39.70 10.44 17.30
N GLY A 167 -40.36 9.76 16.38
CA GLY A 167 -40.12 9.93 14.93
C GLY A 167 -38.85 9.34 14.39
N PHE A 168 -38.10 8.56 15.17
CA PHE A 168 -36.88 7.91 14.67
C PHE A 168 -37.19 6.80 13.66
N ASN A 169 -36.77 7.01 12.40
CA ASN A 169 -36.99 6.07 11.32
C ASN A 169 -35.79 5.10 11.18
N VAL A 170 -35.95 3.88 11.68
CA VAL A 170 -34.93 2.83 11.71
C VAL A 170 -34.41 2.51 10.31
N TYR A 171 -35.29 2.33 9.32
CA TYR A 171 -34.89 2.01 7.95
C TYR A 171 -34.03 3.12 7.32
N LYS A 172 -34.42 4.38 7.50
CA LYS A 172 -33.64 5.53 7.02
C LYS A 172 -32.26 5.59 7.68
N HIS A 173 -32.22 5.30 8.97
CA HIS A 173 -30.98 5.25 9.75
C HIS A 173 -30.05 4.12 9.27
N GLU A 174 -30.55 2.91 9.10
CA GLU A 174 -29.76 1.79 8.59
C GLU A 174 -29.20 2.07 7.20
N LYS A 175 -30.01 2.67 6.32
CA LYS A 175 -29.57 3.08 4.98
C LYS A 175 -28.45 4.12 5.05
N ALA A 176 -28.56 5.12 5.94
CA ALA A 176 -27.55 6.15 6.15
C ALA A 176 -26.25 5.52 6.68
N ASN A 177 -26.33 4.66 7.70
CA ASN A 177 -25.18 3.96 8.25
C ASN A 177 -24.48 3.07 7.21
N ARG A 178 -25.23 2.32 6.41
CA ARG A 178 -24.67 1.52 5.31
C ARG A 178 -23.94 2.40 4.30
N THR A 179 -24.50 3.56 3.99
CA THR A 179 -23.85 4.52 3.08
C THR A 179 -22.53 5.03 3.67
N TYR A 180 -22.53 5.40 4.96
CA TYR A 180 -21.34 5.83 5.66
C TYR A 180 -20.26 4.74 5.68
N GLN A 181 -20.63 3.51 6.08
CA GLN A 181 -19.70 2.37 6.07
C GLN A 181 -19.09 2.12 4.69
N ASN A 182 -19.91 2.20 3.62
CA ASN A 182 -19.41 2.05 2.25
C ASN A 182 -18.39 3.12 1.87
N ARG A 183 -18.57 4.39 2.33
CA ARG A 183 -17.60 5.47 2.10
C ARG A 183 -16.30 5.26 2.87
N CYS A 184 -16.38 4.80 4.13
CA CYS A 184 -15.20 4.42 4.90
C CYS A 184 -14.41 3.30 4.21
N GLU A 185 -15.10 2.26 3.77
CA GLU A 185 -14.50 1.13 3.05
C GLU A 185 -13.90 1.56 1.69
N GLU A 186 -14.56 2.49 0.97
CA GLU A 186 -14.04 3.03 -0.29
C GLU A 186 -12.75 3.80 -0.09
N LEU A 187 -12.65 4.66 0.93
CA LEU A 187 -11.43 5.38 1.29
C LEU A 187 -10.31 4.39 1.62
N ARG A 188 -10.59 3.42 2.52
CA ARG A 188 -9.62 2.41 2.93
C ARG A 188 -9.09 1.59 1.74
N ARG A 189 -10.00 1.03 0.90
CA ARG A 189 -9.60 0.22 -0.28
C ARG A 189 -8.84 1.04 -1.31
N TRP A 190 -9.19 2.31 -1.49
CA TRP A 190 -8.46 3.20 -2.39
C TRP A 190 -7.05 3.45 -1.87
N ARG A 191 -6.91 3.78 -0.59
CA ARG A 191 -5.64 4.00 0.08
C ARG A 191 -4.73 2.77 -0.02
N ASP A 192 -5.23 1.59 0.38
CA ASP A 192 -4.47 0.34 0.33
C ASP A 192 -3.98 0.03 -1.09
N ARG A 193 -4.83 0.27 -2.10
CA ARG A 193 -4.46 0.08 -3.51
C ARG A 193 -3.32 1.00 -3.94
N ILE A 194 -3.39 2.27 -3.58
CA ILE A 194 -2.35 3.24 -3.93
C ILE A 194 -1.03 2.87 -3.25
N LEU A 195 -1.04 2.64 -1.95
CA LEU A 195 0.17 2.30 -1.20
C LEU A 195 0.81 1.01 -1.71
N LYS A 196 0.01 -0.03 -1.95
CA LYS A 196 0.50 -1.28 -2.54
C LYS A 196 1.10 -1.08 -3.93
N THR A 197 0.51 -0.19 -4.75
CA THR A 197 1.05 0.14 -6.07
C THR A 197 2.39 0.87 -5.95
N MET A 198 2.53 1.79 -4.98
CA MET A 198 3.79 2.51 -4.74
C MET A 198 4.89 1.57 -4.25
N GLU A 199 4.59 0.68 -3.31
CA GLU A 199 5.52 -0.35 -2.84
C GLU A 199 6.01 -1.22 -4.00
N ARG A 200 5.08 -1.74 -4.80
CA ARG A 200 5.43 -2.55 -5.96
C ARG A 200 6.29 -1.79 -6.97
N THR A 201 5.98 -0.52 -7.24
CA THR A 201 6.80 0.30 -8.14
C THR A 201 8.19 0.56 -7.57
N LYS A 202 8.31 0.72 -6.24
CA LYS A 202 9.60 0.84 -5.55
C LYS A 202 10.39 -0.46 -5.64
N GLU A 203 9.74 -1.60 -5.42
CA GLU A 203 10.36 -2.92 -5.55
C GLU A 203 10.81 -3.21 -6.99
N GLU A 204 9.99 -2.85 -8.00
CA GLU A 204 10.36 -3.00 -9.41
C GLU A 204 11.61 -2.21 -9.81
N LYS A 205 11.92 -1.11 -9.11
CA LYS A 205 13.10 -0.26 -9.34
C LYS A 205 14.36 -0.70 -8.58
N LEU A 206 14.24 -1.65 -7.65
CA LEU A 206 15.40 -2.17 -6.92
C LEU A 206 16.37 -2.88 -7.87
N PRO A 207 17.69 -2.87 -7.58
CA PRO A 207 18.66 -3.74 -8.25
C PRO A 207 18.25 -5.20 -8.18
N GLU A 208 18.59 -5.98 -9.20
CA GLU A 208 18.18 -7.39 -9.28
C GLU A 208 18.73 -8.23 -8.11
N GLU A 209 19.96 -7.91 -7.67
CA GLU A 209 20.59 -8.55 -6.52
C GLU A 209 19.81 -8.33 -5.23
N GLU A 210 19.34 -7.10 -4.97
CA GLU A 210 18.50 -6.79 -3.79
C GLU A 210 17.14 -7.47 -3.85
N LYS A 211 16.54 -7.61 -5.04
CA LYS A 211 15.29 -8.35 -5.23
C LYS A 211 15.47 -9.82 -4.90
N GLN A 212 16.55 -10.43 -5.41
CA GLN A 212 16.87 -11.83 -5.15
C GLN A 212 17.14 -12.07 -3.67
N GLU A 213 17.88 -11.16 -3.01
CA GLU A 213 18.14 -11.28 -1.57
C GLU A 213 16.85 -11.17 -0.73
N LYS A 214 15.97 -10.23 -1.05
CA LYS A 214 14.66 -10.11 -0.39
C LYS A 214 13.78 -11.35 -0.62
N ALA A 215 13.75 -11.85 -1.85
CA ALA A 215 13.01 -13.05 -2.19
C ALA A 215 13.56 -14.26 -1.42
N TRP A 216 14.89 -14.40 -1.34
CA TRP A 216 15.53 -15.43 -0.54
C TRP A 216 15.18 -15.33 0.95
N LEU A 217 15.31 -14.15 1.56
CA LEU A 217 15.02 -13.95 2.98
C LEU A 217 13.55 -14.25 3.33
N SER A 218 12.63 -13.94 2.42
CA SER A 218 11.21 -14.27 2.59
C SER A 218 10.99 -15.79 2.49
N LEU A 219 11.56 -16.42 1.46
CA LEU A 219 11.47 -17.87 1.26
C LEU A 219 12.12 -18.63 2.42
N LYS A 220 13.28 -18.18 2.89
CA LYS A 220 14.00 -18.79 4.02
C LYS A 220 13.12 -18.83 5.28
N ARG A 221 12.49 -17.70 5.65
CA ARG A 221 11.56 -17.65 6.82
C ARG A 221 10.42 -18.64 6.67
N ASP A 222 9.86 -18.75 5.49
CA ASP A 222 8.75 -19.66 5.19
C ASP A 222 9.19 -21.15 5.28
N ILE A 223 10.38 -21.47 4.79
CA ILE A 223 10.97 -22.81 4.86
C ILE A 223 11.29 -23.15 6.32
N GLU A 224 11.95 -22.25 7.03
CA GLU A 224 12.33 -22.38 8.44
C GLU A 224 11.11 -22.66 9.32
N SER A 225 10.07 -21.83 9.22
CA SER A 225 8.81 -22.03 9.96
C SER A 225 8.17 -23.41 9.66
N SER A 226 8.19 -23.84 8.42
CA SER A 226 7.66 -25.15 8.03
C SER A 226 8.55 -26.30 8.54
N ALA A 227 9.87 -26.13 8.51
CA ALA A 227 10.84 -27.12 8.99
C ALA A 227 10.78 -27.27 10.51
N ASP A 228 10.65 -26.17 11.26
CA ASP A 228 10.48 -26.17 12.70
C ASP A 228 9.18 -26.92 13.10
N THR A 229 8.08 -26.63 12.42
CA THR A 229 6.82 -27.36 12.65
C THR A 229 6.97 -28.87 12.38
N ILE A 230 7.69 -29.26 11.30
CA ILE A 230 7.96 -30.67 11.03
C ILE A 230 8.81 -31.29 12.15
N HIS A 231 9.83 -30.57 12.62
CA HIS A 231 10.67 -31.03 13.73
C HIS A 231 9.88 -31.19 15.03
N GLU A 232 8.99 -30.27 15.36
CA GLU A 232 8.11 -30.35 16.51
C GLU A 232 7.14 -31.54 16.41
N LEU A 233 6.59 -31.81 15.23
CA LEU A 233 5.75 -32.99 14.97
C LEU A 233 6.55 -34.29 15.15
N ASP A 234 7.77 -34.34 14.62
CA ASP A 234 8.63 -35.53 14.70
C ASP A 234 9.16 -35.78 16.12
N THR A 235 9.25 -34.76 16.98
CA THR A 235 9.64 -34.84 18.39
C THR A 235 8.45 -34.98 19.36
N GLY A 236 7.22 -34.88 18.83
CA GLY A 236 5.99 -35.00 19.64
C GLY A 236 5.62 -33.76 20.43
N LYS A 237 6.32 -32.62 20.21
CA LYS A 237 6.02 -31.32 20.85
C LYS A 237 4.74 -30.68 20.29
N CYS A 238 4.44 -30.93 19.01
CA CYS A 238 3.22 -30.49 18.36
C CYS A 238 2.38 -31.71 17.92
N ARG A 239 1.03 -31.57 17.94
CA ARG A 239 0.10 -32.61 17.49
C ARG A 239 -1.03 -31.99 16.67
N GLY A 240 -1.71 -32.83 15.88
CA GLY A 240 -2.91 -32.38 15.13
C GLY A 240 -2.65 -31.91 13.69
N TYR A 241 -1.40 -31.86 13.26
CA TYR A 241 -1.05 -31.49 11.88
C TYR A 241 -0.46 -32.67 11.10
N ASN A 242 -0.67 -32.64 9.78
CA ASN A 242 -0.07 -33.64 8.90
C ASN A 242 1.30 -33.16 8.40
N ARG A 243 2.35 -33.88 8.76
CA ARG A 243 3.74 -33.65 8.34
C ARG A 243 3.88 -33.46 6.84
N ALA A 244 3.17 -34.25 6.02
CA ALA A 244 3.25 -34.21 4.57
C ALA A 244 2.80 -32.87 3.98
N LEU A 245 1.87 -32.14 4.63
CA LEU A 245 1.44 -30.82 4.20
C LEU A 245 2.58 -29.81 4.24
N PHE A 246 3.39 -29.82 5.29
CA PHE A 246 4.53 -28.90 5.42
C PHE A 246 5.66 -29.25 4.46
N VAL A 247 5.96 -30.53 4.27
CA VAL A 247 6.91 -30.99 3.25
C VAL A 247 6.46 -30.54 1.85
N SER A 248 5.17 -30.73 1.53
CA SER A 248 4.59 -30.29 0.26
C SER A 248 4.62 -28.76 0.11
N SER A 249 4.39 -28.03 1.20
CA SER A 249 4.46 -26.57 1.23
C SER A 249 5.86 -26.07 0.84
N ILE A 250 6.91 -26.63 1.48
CA ILE A 250 8.31 -26.32 1.15
C ILE A 250 8.59 -26.63 -0.32
N LEU A 251 8.26 -27.85 -0.76
CA LEU A 251 8.48 -28.30 -2.13
C LEU A 251 7.80 -27.37 -3.16
N ASN A 252 6.53 -27.04 -2.94
CA ASN A 252 5.76 -26.21 -3.88
C ASN A 252 6.31 -24.78 -3.96
N LYS A 253 6.69 -24.19 -2.83
CA LYS A 253 7.28 -22.84 -2.80
C LYS A 253 8.59 -22.81 -3.58
N VAL A 254 9.50 -23.75 -3.33
CA VAL A 254 10.79 -23.81 -4.02
C VAL A 254 10.63 -24.20 -5.49
N SER A 255 9.68 -25.08 -5.83
CA SER A 255 9.35 -25.43 -7.22
C SER A 255 8.86 -24.24 -8.03
N THR A 256 8.19 -23.26 -7.40
CA THR A 256 7.77 -22.03 -8.07
C THR A 256 8.98 -21.22 -8.54
N TYR A 257 10.00 -21.07 -7.70
CA TYR A 257 11.27 -20.42 -8.09
C TYR A 257 12.04 -21.22 -9.15
N ALA A 258 12.06 -22.54 -9.02
CA ALA A 258 12.64 -23.40 -10.06
C ALA A 258 11.95 -23.23 -11.42
N GLY A 259 10.62 -23.14 -11.44
CA GLY A 259 9.83 -22.86 -12.64
C GLY A 259 10.07 -21.49 -13.29
N HIS A 260 10.67 -20.56 -12.56
CA HIS A 260 11.10 -19.25 -13.09
C HIS A 260 12.60 -19.22 -13.46
N GLY A 261 13.34 -20.30 -13.24
CA GLY A 261 14.79 -20.38 -13.52
C GLY A 261 15.66 -19.64 -12.51
N GLU A 262 15.15 -19.40 -11.29
CA GLU A 262 15.86 -18.73 -10.19
C GLU A 262 16.81 -19.69 -9.48
N VAL A 263 17.90 -20.07 -10.18
CA VAL A 263 18.83 -21.12 -9.75
C VAL A 263 19.45 -20.84 -8.39
N GLU A 264 19.89 -19.59 -8.14
CA GLU A 264 20.59 -19.18 -6.92
C GLU A 264 19.69 -19.32 -5.68
N ILE A 265 18.42 -18.91 -5.80
CA ILE A 265 17.43 -19.01 -4.70
C ILE A 265 17.12 -20.48 -4.41
N VAL A 266 16.93 -21.30 -5.46
CA VAL A 266 16.65 -22.73 -5.34
C VAL A 266 17.83 -23.46 -4.70
N GLN A 267 19.07 -23.13 -5.07
CA GLN A 267 20.26 -23.71 -4.52
C GLN A 267 20.43 -23.38 -3.03
N LYS A 268 20.27 -22.11 -2.66
CA LYS A 268 20.25 -21.67 -1.23
C LYS A 268 19.18 -22.41 -0.42
N ALA A 269 18.01 -22.68 -1.00
CA ALA A 269 16.93 -23.41 -0.31
C ALA A 269 17.29 -24.89 -0.07
N VAL A 270 17.94 -25.54 -1.05
CA VAL A 270 18.41 -26.93 -0.92
C VAL A 270 19.54 -27.03 0.10
N GLU A 271 20.49 -26.10 0.08
CA GLU A 271 21.58 -26.02 1.05
C GLU A 271 21.04 -25.82 2.46
N PHE A 272 20.08 -24.90 2.65
CA PHE A 272 19.45 -24.63 3.93
C PHE A 272 18.76 -25.88 4.51
N ILE A 273 17.99 -26.61 3.71
CA ILE A 273 17.33 -27.85 4.17
C ILE A 273 18.37 -28.96 4.42
N SER A 274 19.41 -29.04 3.62
CA SER A 274 20.51 -30.00 3.84
C SER A 274 21.20 -29.74 5.18
N GLU A 275 21.54 -28.48 5.46
CA GLU A 275 22.11 -28.08 6.74
C GLU A 275 21.14 -28.30 7.91
N TYR A 276 19.86 -28.00 7.76
CA TYR A 276 18.84 -28.26 8.78
C TYR A 276 18.75 -29.76 9.08
N ASN A 277 18.78 -30.61 8.05
CA ASN A 277 18.77 -32.07 8.19
C ASN A 277 19.95 -32.62 9.00
N THR A 278 21.13 -31.98 8.99
CA THR A 278 22.28 -32.41 9.82
C THR A 278 22.06 -32.14 11.32
N ARG A 279 21.20 -31.20 11.67
CA ARG A 279 20.94 -30.79 13.06
C ARG A 279 19.82 -31.61 13.72
N VAL A 280 19.07 -32.38 12.95
CA VAL A 280 17.90 -33.11 13.43
C VAL A 280 18.07 -34.64 13.29
N LYS A 281 17.51 -35.41 14.23
CA LYS A 281 17.59 -36.89 14.17
C LYS A 281 16.87 -37.50 12.97
N LYS A 282 15.77 -36.90 12.56
CA LYS A 282 14.96 -37.34 11.42
C LYS A 282 14.92 -36.24 10.38
N PRO A 283 15.36 -36.51 9.15
CA PRO A 283 15.45 -35.46 8.13
C PRO A 283 14.08 -34.86 7.83
N ILE A 284 14.04 -33.52 7.69
CA ILE A 284 12.83 -32.75 7.32
C ILE A 284 12.34 -33.20 5.94
N ILE A 285 13.25 -33.25 4.97
CA ILE A 285 13.02 -33.79 3.64
C ILE A 285 14.06 -34.89 3.40
N THR A 286 13.61 -36.07 3.02
CA THR A 286 14.52 -37.20 2.76
C THR A 286 15.37 -36.96 1.51
N PRO A 287 16.66 -37.42 1.47
CA PRO A 287 17.56 -37.18 0.32
C PRO A 287 17.05 -37.70 -1.03
N ARG A 288 16.15 -38.69 -1.02
CA ARG A 288 15.54 -39.24 -2.25
C ARG A 288 14.40 -38.40 -2.81
N ASN A 289 14.00 -37.32 -2.12
CA ASN A 289 12.92 -36.48 -2.57
C ASN A 289 13.37 -35.63 -3.76
N LYS A 290 12.47 -35.44 -4.73
CA LYS A 290 12.69 -34.56 -5.91
C LYS A 290 13.01 -33.12 -5.55
N PHE A 291 12.86 -32.71 -4.32
CA PHE A 291 13.30 -31.40 -3.82
C PHE A 291 14.78 -31.13 -4.12
N PHE A 292 15.62 -32.16 -3.98
CA PHE A 292 17.08 -32.06 -4.20
C PHE A 292 17.50 -32.02 -5.67
N THR A 293 16.57 -32.31 -6.60
CA THR A 293 16.81 -32.18 -8.05
C THR A 293 16.29 -30.85 -8.63
N LEU A 294 15.62 -30.02 -7.80
CA LEU A 294 15.11 -28.73 -8.25
C LEU A 294 16.16 -27.76 -8.79
N PRO A 295 17.43 -27.71 -8.29
CA PRO A 295 18.47 -26.89 -8.89
C PRO A 295 18.77 -27.22 -10.34
N GLU A 296 18.78 -28.50 -10.70
CA GLU A 296 18.97 -28.97 -12.08
C GLU A 296 17.79 -28.54 -12.97
N THR A 297 16.58 -28.77 -12.49
CA THR A 297 15.35 -28.28 -13.15
C THR A 297 15.38 -26.77 -13.39
N ALA A 298 15.83 -25.98 -12.38
CA ALA A 298 15.95 -24.55 -12.50
C ALA A 298 16.98 -24.12 -13.57
N ARG A 299 18.12 -24.83 -13.68
CA ARG A 299 19.14 -24.58 -14.71
C ARG A 299 18.59 -24.84 -16.10
N GLU A 300 17.96 -26.01 -16.31
CA GLU A 300 17.33 -26.33 -17.60
C GLU A 300 16.29 -25.29 -18.03
N ILE A 301 15.48 -24.84 -17.09
CA ILE A 301 14.45 -23.79 -17.36
C ILE A 301 15.13 -22.45 -17.67
N ARG A 302 16.20 -22.08 -16.95
CA ARG A 302 16.96 -20.86 -17.20
C ARG A 302 17.58 -20.88 -18.61
N GLU A 303 18.16 -21.99 -19.02
CA GLU A 303 18.71 -22.15 -20.38
C GLU A 303 17.63 -21.99 -21.45
N LYS A 304 16.49 -22.67 -21.29
CA LYS A 304 15.34 -22.52 -22.18
C LYS A 304 14.84 -21.07 -22.26
N LEU A 305 14.75 -20.39 -21.12
CA LEU A 305 14.34 -18.99 -21.06
C LEU A 305 15.35 -18.06 -21.73
N ASN A 306 16.66 -18.33 -21.58
CA ASN A 306 17.70 -17.54 -22.21
C ASN A 306 17.73 -17.72 -23.73
N ILE A 307 17.51 -18.92 -24.23
CA ILE A 307 17.35 -19.18 -25.67
C ILE A 307 16.16 -18.38 -26.22
N VAL A 308 15.04 -18.42 -25.51
CA VAL A 308 13.81 -17.67 -25.90
C VAL A 308 14.01 -16.15 -25.79
N LYS A 309 14.72 -15.66 -24.77
CA LYS A 309 15.02 -14.22 -24.62
C LYS A 309 15.96 -13.68 -25.68
N GLY A 310 16.85 -14.52 -26.23
CA GLY A 310 17.77 -14.15 -27.32
C GLY A 310 17.11 -14.07 -28.70
N GLN A 311 15.85 -14.48 -28.84
CA GLN A 311 15.10 -14.33 -30.08
C GLN A 311 14.54 -12.93 -30.24
N GLU A 312 14.71 -12.34 -31.43
CA GLU A 312 14.05 -11.08 -31.78
C GLU A 312 12.53 -11.24 -31.77
N ASN A 313 11.84 -10.20 -31.26
CA ASN A 313 10.40 -10.21 -31.28
C ASN A 313 9.88 -10.28 -32.72
N ARG A 314 8.95 -11.19 -32.96
CA ARG A 314 8.30 -11.31 -34.25
C ARG A 314 6.99 -10.53 -34.22
N GLU A 315 6.69 -9.80 -35.28
CA GLU A 315 5.48 -9.02 -35.41
C GLU A 315 4.72 -9.42 -36.67
N LEU A 316 3.40 -9.44 -36.58
CA LEU A 316 2.51 -9.68 -37.69
C LEU A 316 1.40 -8.62 -37.65
N ALA A 317 1.36 -7.78 -38.69
CA ALA A 317 0.27 -6.84 -38.86
C ALA A 317 -1.01 -7.57 -39.30
N PHE A 318 -2.15 -7.14 -38.77
CA PHE A 318 -3.49 -7.57 -39.19
C PHE A 318 -4.39 -6.34 -39.32
N GLU A 319 -5.55 -6.50 -39.94
CA GLU A 319 -6.49 -5.40 -40.07
C GLU A 319 -6.96 -4.88 -38.70
N GLY A 320 -6.53 -3.68 -38.32
CA GLY A 320 -6.85 -3.02 -37.05
C GLY A 320 -5.85 -3.26 -35.91
N GLY A 321 -4.63 -3.77 -36.21
CA GLY A 321 -3.60 -3.89 -35.18
C GLY A 321 -2.38 -4.75 -35.52
N THR A 322 -1.60 -5.09 -34.51
CA THR A 322 -0.38 -5.89 -34.61
C THR A 322 -0.37 -7.02 -33.56
N LEU A 323 -0.05 -8.22 -34.01
CA LEU A 323 0.21 -9.38 -33.15
C LEU A 323 1.72 -9.51 -32.95
N VAL A 324 2.17 -9.50 -31.68
CA VAL A 324 3.59 -9.53 -31.32
C VAL A 324 3.93 -10.78 -30.53
N TRP A 325 4.89 -11.56 -31.01
CA TRP A 325 5.56 -12.63 -30.27
C TRP A 325 6.67 -12.01 -29.41
N ASN A 326 6.34 -11.60 -28.21
CA ASN A 326 7.31 -11.02 -27.29
C ASN A 326 8.05 -12.15 -26.56
N TYR A 327 9.12 -12.62 -27.16
CA TYR A 327 9.94 -13.69 -26.62
C TYR A 327 10.62 -13.29 -25.31
N GLY A 328 11.13 -12.06 -25.22
CA GLY A 328 11.78 -11.57 -24.02
C GLY A 328 10.89 -11.56 -22.78
N LYS A 329 9.58 -11.38 -22.95
CA LYS A 329 8.58 -11.42 -21.87
C LYS A 329 7.79 -12.73 -21.82
N ASN A 330 8.06 -13.67 -22.74
CA ASN A 330 7.27 -14.90 -22.92
C ASN A 330 5.76 -14.61 -23.02
N ARG A 331 5.39 -13.64 -23.88
CA ARG A 331 4.01 -13.20 -24.08
C ARG A 331 3.63 -13.10 -25.56
N LEU A 332 2.44 -13.58 -25.89
CA LEU A 332 1.77 -13.22 -27.12
C LEU A 332 0.91 -11.98 -26.83
N GLN A 333 1.15 -10.89 -27.57
CA GLN A 333 0.55 -9.59 -27.36
C GLN A 333 -0.24 -9.18 -28.61
N ILE A 334 -1.45 -8.69 -28.41
CA ILE A 334 -2.30 -8.12 -29.46
C ILE A 334 -2.45 -6.64 -29.17
N LEU A 335 -1.90 -5.81 -30.04
CA LEU A 335 -2.03 -4.37 -30.02
C LEU A 335 -3.09 -3.98 -31.05
N PHE A 336 -4.15 -3.32 -30.60
CA PHE A 336 -5.18 -2.78 -31.49
C PHE A 336 -4.93 -1.29 -31.70
N ASP A 337 -5.15 -0.81 -32.92
CA ASP A 337 -5.03 0.61 -33.28
C ASP A 337 -6.11 1.46 -32.60
N ARG A 338 -7.27 0.86 -32.34
CA ARG A 338 -8.40 1.45 -31.61
C ARG A 338 -8.90 0.52 -30.51
N ILE A 339 -9.64 1.06 -29.58
CA ILE A 339 -10.24 0.24 -28.51
C ILE A 339 -11.20 -0.74 -29.15
N PRO A 340 -11.02 -2.07 -28.97
CA PRO A 340 -11.92 -3.07 -29.53
C PRO A 340 -13.34 -2.94 -28.96
N GLU A 341 -14.34 -3.29 -29.74
CA GLU A 341 -15.73 -3.35 -29.33
C GLU A 341 -15.95 -4.32 -28.15
N ASP A 342 -17.06 -4.13 -27.44
CA ASP A 342 -17.33 -4.89 -26.21
C ASP A 342 -17.37 -6.40 -26.45
N ASP A 343 -17.93 -6.85 -27.58
CA ASP A 343 -18.02 -8.27 -27.90
C ASP A 343 -16.63 -8.84 -28.21
N LYS A 344 -15.79 -8.08 -28.91
CA LYS A 344 -14.39 -8.47 -29.15
C LYS A 344 -13.60 -8.54 -27.85
N ARG A 345 -13.84 -7.63 -26.91
CA ARG A 345 -13.22 -7.66 -25.57
C ARG A 345 -13.68 -8.86 -24.75
N LYS A 346 -14.93 -9.27 -24.88
CA LYS A 346 -15.46 -10.51 -24.26
C LYS A 346 -14.80 -11.74 -24.86
N GLU A 347 -14.70 -11.80 -26.19
CA GLU A 347 -14.06 -12.90 -26.92
C GLU A 347 -12.59 -13.07 -26.53
N LEU A 348 -11.84 -11.96 -26.42
CA LEU A 348 -10.45 -11.96 -25.94
C LEU A 348 -10.35 -12.51 -24.52
N LYS A 349 -11.23 -12.07 -23.60
CA LYS A 349 -11.25 -12.53 -22.21
C LYS A 349 -11.56 -14.03 -22.11
N THR A 350 -12.55 -14.52 -22.84
CA THR A 350 -12.92 -15.94 -22.86
C THR A 350 -11.83 -16.80 -23.51
N SER A 351 -11.07 -16.23 -24.44
CA SER A 351 -9.89 -16.85 -25.06
C SER A 351 -8.63 -16.74 -24.20
N GLY A 352 -8.74 -16.27 -22.94
CA GLY A 352 -7.65 -16.24 -21.96
C GLY A 352 -6.68 -15.06 -22.11
N PHE A 353 -6.96 -14.09 -22.98
CA PHE A 353 -6.19 -12.85 -23.03
C PHE A 353 -6.61 -11.90 -21.91
N ARG A 354 -5.63 -11.16 -21.36
CA ARG A 354 -5.83 -10.15 -20.33
C ARG A 354 -5.26 -8.82 -20.82
N TRP A 355 -5.98 -7.74 -20.56
CA TRP A 355 -5.50 -6.40 -20.87
C TRP A 355 -4.36 -6.00 -19.95
N SER A 356 -3.29 -5.49 -20.53
CA SER A 356 -2.14 -4.92 -19.81
C SER A 356 -2.06 -3.42 -20.08
N PRO A 357 -2.40 -2.56 -19.10
CA PRO A 357 -2.29 -1.10 -19.26
C PRO A 357 -0.84 -0.67 -19.52
N LYS A 358 0.13 -1.32 -18.88
CA LYS A 358 1.57 -1.02 -19.03
C LYS A 358 2.07 -1.25 -20.47
N ASN A 359 1.61 -2.33 -21.11
CA ASN A 359 2.03 -2.68 -22.47
C ASN A 359 1.03 -2.20 -23.52
N LYS A 360 -0.09 -1.59 -23.13
CA LYS A 360 -1.22 -1.19 -24.01
C LYS A 360 -1.64 -2.32 -24.96
N ALA A 361 -1.63 -3.55 -24.47
CA ALA A 361 -1.87 -4.75 -25.27
C ALA A 361 -2.71 -5.78 -24.52
N TRP A 362 -3.51 -6.55 -25.27
CA TRP A 362 -4.10 -7.79 -24.79
C TRP A 362 -3.04 -8.88 -24.84
N GLN A 363 -2.77 -9.54 -23.73
CA GLN A 363 -1.66 -10.48 -23.63
C GLN A 363 -2.04 -11.81 -22.99
N ARG A 364 -1.35 -12.85 -23.43
CA ARG A 364 -1.42 -14.20 -22.89
C ARG A 364 0.00 -14.81 -22.89
N GLN A 365 0.27 -15.82 -22.07
CA GLN A 365 1.53 -16.54 -22.13
C GLN A 365 1.74 -17.11 -23.54
N LEU A 366 2.97 -17.02 -24.08
CA LEU A 366 3.32 -17.49 -25.41
C LEU A 366 3.34 -19.03 -25.44
N THR A 367 2.28 -19.60 -25.95
CA THR A 367 2.09 -21.05 -26.06
C THR A 367 1.41 -21.37 -27.39
N PRO A 368 1.52 -22.63 -27.91
CA PRO A 368 0.77 -23.03 -29.10
C PRO A 368 -0.74 -22.78 -28.99
N HIS A 369 -1.31 -23.00 -27.81
CA HIS A 369 -2.72 -22.71 -27.54
C HIS A 369 -3.06 -21.22 -27.60
N ALA A 370 -2.13 -20.34 -27.19
CA ALA A 370 -2.31 -18.90 -27.31
C ALA A 370 -2.32 -18.46 -28.78
N LEU A 371 -1.45 -19.04 -29.60
CA LEU A 371 -1.42 -18.79 -31.04
C LEU A 371 -2.71 -19.24 -31.73
N SER A 372 -3.20 -20.44 -31.41
CA SER A 372 -4.48 -20.95 -31.95
C SER A 372 -5.65 -20.07 -31.52
N ALA A 373 -5.64 -19.57 -30.27
CA ALA A 373 -6.65 -18.64 -29.77
C ALA A 373 -6.57 -17.28 -30.49
N ALA A 374 -5.37 -16.73 -30.70
CA ALA A 374 -5.17 -15.49 -31.45
C ALA A 374 -5.66 -15.61 -32.90
N LYS A 375 -5.32 -16.72 -33.59
CA LYS A 375 -5.83 -17.02 -34.93
C LYS A 375 -7.35 -16.91 -35.01
N ARG A 376 -8.02 -17.58 -34.09
CA ARG A 376 -9.49 -17.63 -34.05
C ARG A 376 -10.07 -16.24 -33.79
N VAL A 377 -9.57 -15.55 -32.76
CA VAL A 377 -10.07 -14.24 -32.35
C VAL A 377 -9.82 -13.17 -33.42
N LEU A 378 -8.71 -13.25 -34.15
CA LEU A 378 -8.31 -12.26 -35.18
C LEU A 378 -8.68 -12.69 -36.58
N ASN A 379 -9.36 -13.85 -36.78
CA ASN A 379 -9.70 -14.44 -38.06
C ASN A 379 -8.51 -14.54 -39.05
N LEU A 380 -7.34 -14.88 -38.55
CA LEU A 380 -6.11 -14.97 -39.36
C LEU A 380 -6.03 -16.35 -40.03
N GLN A 381 -5.93 -16.38 -41.37
CA GLN A 381 -5.93 -17.64 -42.15
C GLN A 381 -4.62 -18.42 -41.99
N THR A 382 -3.45 -17.78 -41.78
CA THR A 382 -2.15 -18.47 -41.68
C THR A 382 -1.28 -17.79 -40.64
N LEU A 383 -1.01 -18.49 -39.52
CA LEU A 383 0.09 -18.18 -38.62
C LEU A 383 1.00 -19.42 -38.62
N GLN A 384 2.10 -19.40 -39.35
CA GLN A 384 3.17 -20.40 -39.14
C GLN A 384 3.98 -20.02 -37.88
N PRO A 385 4.33 -20.99 -37.03
CA PRO A 385 5.09 -20.79 -35.81
C PRO A 385 6.44 -20.15 -36.04
#